data_b1d5212771825b97a186e705838ca25e
#
_entry.id   b1d5212771825b97a186e705838ca25e
#
_cell.length_a   1.000
_cell.length_b   1.000
_cell.length_c   1.000
_cell.angle_alpha   90.00
_cell.angle_beta   90.00
_cell.angle_gamma   90.00
#
_symmetry.space_group_name_H-M   'P 1'
#
loop_
_entity.id
_entity.type
_entity.pdbx_description
1 polymer ?
#
loop_
_entity_poly.entity_id
_entity_poly.type
_entity_poly.pdbx_seq_one_letter_code
_entity_poly.pdbx_strand_id
1 'polypeptide(L)'
;MMKLPDEPNPADVLQAIEAEFMRVGKDPKYLEGMKMAVPGAGKLYGVKVPQLRTLSKEIIKKYGKKTGPIREIAEACWSERSREHELVALFLLASITLSPSERWEIGERYLPDVGNWESCDQLCMALLGQALAEEPRYMEVLESWIDHENFWFRRAALVAPVYLRRAKFSPEVAMDLNQRTLGMAESLLNDDEKYIRKAVDWTVREVIKRDYDLGFEWLQAQGQLGPSRIAKSTLRLASKKLSEEDQREFQAILD
;
A
#
# COMPACT_ATOMS: atom_id res chain seq x y z
N MET A 1 19.59 14.26 15.97
CA MET A 1 20.17 13.47 14.88
C MET A 1 20.57 12.12 15.45
N MET A 2 20.13 11.05 14.82
CA MET A 2 20.41 9.67 15.24
C MET A 2 21.93 9.40 15.21
N LYS A 3 22.45 8.71 16.23
CA LYS A 3 23.86 8.29 16.26
C LYS A 3 23.99 6.93 15.55
N LEU A 4 24.31 6.97 14.29
CA LEU A 4 24.55 5.77 13.50
C LEU A 4 26.01 5.29 13.65
N PRO A 5 26.25 3.97 13.71
CA PRO A 5 27.62 3.39 13.70
C PRO A 5 28.35 3.74 12.40
N ASP A 6 29.69 3.63 12.40
CA ASP A 6 30.46 3.98 11.20
C ASP A 6 30.29 2.94 10.09
N GLU A 7 30.23 1.67 10.44
CA GLU A 7 29.96 0.59 9.51
C GLU A 7 28.46 0.22 9.50
N PRO A 8 27.89 -0.17 8.35
CA PRO A 8 26.48 -0.51 8.20
C PRO A 8 26.15 -1.92 8.73
N ASN A 9 26.62 -2.27 9.95
CA ASN A 9 26.25 -3.54 10.58
C ASN A 9 24.75 -3.52 10.91
N PRO A 10 23.93 -4.47 10.44
CA PRO A 10 22.49 -4.45 10.63
C PRO A 10 22.05 -4.41 12.11
N ALA A 11 22.71 -5.18 12.98
CA ALA A 11 22.37 -5.23 14.41
C ALA A 11 22.66 -3.90 15.13
N ASP A 12 23.81 -3.27 14.85
CA ASP A 12 24.18 -2.00 15.45
C ASP A 12 23.29 -0.86 14.94
N VAL A 13 22.94 -0.88 13.64
CA VAL A 13 22.02 0.11 13.06
C VAL A 13 20.60 -0.07 13.63
N LEU A 14 20.13 -1.30 13.79
CA LEU A 14 18.85 -1.60 14.41
C LEU A 14 18.78 -1.06 15.85
N GLN A 15 19.82 -1.26 16.64
CA GLN A 15 19.93 -0.73 17.99
C GLN A 15 19.87 0.81 18.02
N ALA A 16 20.56 1.47 17.05
CA ALA A 16 20.50 2.93 16.90
C ALA A 16 19.09 3.42 16.51
N ILE A 17 18.38 2.68 15.64
CA ILE A 17 16.99 2.95 15.26
C ILE A 17 16.07 2.86 16.47
N GLU A 18 16.17 1.80 17.28
CA GLU A 18 15.36 1.63 18.49
C GLU A 18 15.61 2.72 19.51
N ALA A 19 16.87 3.08 19.74
CA ALA A 19 17.23 4.19 20.63
C ALA A 19 16.58 5.51 20.16
N GLU A 20 16.54 5.76 18.86
CA GLU A 20 15.87 6.92 18.30
C GLU A 20 14.34 6.83 18.45
N PHE A 21 13.72 5.68 18.25
CA PHE A 21 12.29 5.48 18.50
C PHE A 21 11.93 5.80 19.95
N MET A 22 12.72 5.29 20.90
CA MET A 22 12.51 5.56 22.32
C MET A 22 12.73 7.05 22.69
N ARG A 23 13.57 7.75 21.92
CA ARG A 23 13.81 9.18 22.09
C ARG A 23 12.66 10.05 21.61
N VAL A 24 12.04 9.71 20.47
CA VAL A 24 11.05 10.54 19.77
C VAL A 24 9.61 10.09 19.95
N GLY A 25 9.36 8.82 20.25
CA GLY A 25 8.03 8.22 20.43
C GLY A 25 7.42 8.50 21.80
N LYS A 26 7.43 9.76 22.25
CA LYS A 26 7.04 10.15 23.63
C LYS A 26 5.64 10.73 23.77
N ASP A 27 4.85 10.72 22.70
CA ASP A 27 3.48 11.26 22.72
C ASP A 27 2.47 10.15 23.07
N PRO A 28 2.01 10.03 24.35
CA PRO A 28 1.10 8.95 24.74
C PRO A 28 -0.26 9.04 24.03
N LYS A 29 -0.72 10.26 23.72
CA LYS A 29 -1.99 10.46 23.03
C LYS A 29 -1.91 9.98 21.58
N TYR A 30 -0.78 10.23 20.92
CA TYR A 30 -0.53 9.69 19.57
C TYR A 30 -0.44 8.16 19.60
N LEU A 31 0.30 7.59 20.54
CA LEU A 31 0.44 6.13 20.69
C LEU A 31 -0.93 5.46 20.90
N GLU A 32 -1.77 6.01 21.76
CA GLU A 32 -3.11 5.48 22.02
C GLU A 32 -4.01 5.58 20.78
N GLY A 33 -3.95 6.70 20.08
CA GLY A 33 -4.66 6.87 18.79
C GLY A 33 -4.21 5.85 17.74
N MET A 34 -2.91 5.52 17.68
CA MET A 34 -2.37 4.54 16.74
C MET A 34 -2.84 3.11 17.03
N LYS A 35 -2.96 2.71 18.31
CA LYS A 35 -3.51 1.38 18.67
C LYS A 35 -4.92 1.17 18.09
N MET A 36 -5.73 2.23 18.07
CA MET A 36 -7.07 2.20 17.51
C MET A 36 -7.06 2.30 15.97
N ALA A 37 -6.19 3.15 15.42
CA ALA A 37 -6.16 3.43 13.98
C ALA A 37 -5.53 2.30 13.16
N VAL A 38 -4.53 1.60 13.72
CA VAL A 38 -3.78 0.54 13.06
C VAL A 38 -3.81 -0.75 13.90
N PRO A 39 -4.98 -1.36 14.08
CA PRO A 39 -5.08 -2.63 14.81
C PRO A 39 -4.29 -3.72 14.08
N GLY A 40 -3.67 -4.62 14.83
CA GLY A 40 -2.80 -5.67 14.28
C GLY A 40 -1.36 -5.23 13.99
N ALA A 41 -0.99 -3.98 14.32
CA ALA A 41 0.35 -3.45 14.07
C ALA A 41 1.46 -4.02 14.99
N GLY A 42 1.15 -4.95 15.87
CA GLY A 42 2.12 -5.51 16.82
C GLY A 42 2.61 -4.46 17.83
N LYS A 43 3.91 -4.46 18.11
CA LYS A 43 4.55 -3.45 18.98
C LYS A 43 4.52 -2.08 18.31
N LEU A 44 4.20 -1.06 19.11
CA LEU A 44 4.16 0.35 18.70
C LEU A 44 5.11 1.18 19.55
N TYR A 45 5.93 2.00 18.92
CA TYR A 45 6.81 2.97 19.58
C TYR A 45 6.22 4.39 19.61
N GLY A 46 5.16 4.64 18.85
CA GLY A 46 4.50 5.95 18.76
C GLY A 46 5.28 6.99 17.96
N VAL A 47 6.09 6.57 17.00
CA VAL A 47 6.83 7.47 16.11
C VAL A 47 5.98 7.83 14.89
N LYS A 48 5.89 9.14 14.60
CA LYS A 48 5.09 9.63 13.46
C LYS A 48 5.79 9.32 12.13
N VAL A 49 5.01 9.00 11.11
CA VAL A 49 5.53 8.66 9.75
C VAL A 49 6.55 9.66 9.19
N PRO A 50 6.36 11.01 9.31
CA PRO A 50 7.38 11.95 8.84
C PRO A 50 8.74 11.78 9.53
N GLN A 51 8.75 11.40 10.82
CA GLN A 51 9.99 11.14 11.57
C GLN A 51 10.67 9.85 11.09
N LEU A 52 9.89 8.78 10.83
CA LEU A 52 10.41 7.54 10.25
C LEU A 52 11.05 7.77 8.88
N ARG A 53 10.40 8.58 8.03
CA ARG A 53 10.97 8.98 6.73
C ARG A 53 12.27 9.77 6.87
N THR A 54 12.35 10.67 7.86
CA THR A 54 13.58 11.43 8.15
C THR A 54 14.70 10.50 8.59
N LEU A 55 14.41 9.57 9.49
CA LEU A 55 15.33 8.56 9.98
C LEU A 55 15.86 7.68 8.84
N SER A 56 14.99 7.19 7.97
CA SER A 56 15.40 6.40 6.79
C SER A 56 16.31 7.21 5.86
N LYS A 57 16.01 8.51 5.66
CA LYS A 57 16.90 9.41 4.88
C LYS A 57 18.26 9.62 5.54
N GLU A 58 18.35 9.68 6.87
CA GLU A 58 19.63 9.78 7.60
C GLU A 58 20.48 8.52 7.39
N ILE A 59 19.87 7.32 7.42
CA ILE A 59 20.53 6.04 7.14
C ILE A 59 21.08 6.03 5.70
N ILE A 60 20.25 6.37 4.72
CA ILE A 60 20.67 6.45 3.31
C ILE A 60 21.75 7.51 3.10
N LYS A 61 21.69 8.65 3.78
CA LYS A 61 22.70 9.71 3.69
C LYS A 61 24.07 9.23 4.23
N LYS A 62 24.07 8.43 5.31
CA LYS A 62 25.32 7.93 5.92
C LYS A 62 25.97 6.81 5.09
N TYR A 63 25.15 5.82 4.71
CA TYR A 63 25.71 4.60 4.07
C TYR A 63 25.60 4.59 2.54
N GLY A 64 24.96 5.61 1.97
CA GLY A 64 24.70 5.70 0.53
C GLY A 64 23.56 4.75 0.11
N LYS A 65 23.34 4.66 -1.21
CA LYS A 65 22.33 3.78 -1.81
C LYS A 65 22.90 2.40 -2.17
N LYS A 66 23.87 1.92 -1.41
CA LYS A 66 24.46 0.59 -1.61
C LYS A 66 23.41 -0.48 -1.32
N THR A 67 23.02 -1.23 -2.34
CA THR A 67 21.88 -2.16 -2.25
C THR A 67 22.07 -3.23 -1.18
N GLY A 68 23.26 -3.88 -1.11
CA GLY A 68 23.53 -4.95 -0.14
C GLY A 68 23.32 -4.51 1.31
N PRO A 69 24.14 -3.58 1.85
CA PRO A 69 24.02 -3.18 3.24
C PRO A 69 22.65 -2.59 3.63
N ILE A 70 22.03 -1.78 2.76
CA ILE A 70 20.71 -1.22 3.05
C ILE A 70 19.63 -2.30 3.06
N ARG A 71 19.73 -3.29 2.17
CA ARG A 71 18.82 -4.44 2.14
C ARG A 71 18.92 -5.25 3.43
N GLU A 72 20.13 -5.54 3.90
CA GLU A 72 20.36 -6.27 5.16
C GLU A 72 19.77 -5.52 6.38
N ILE A 73 19.94 -4.19 6.43
CA ILE A 73 19.33 -3.35 7.48
C ILE A 73 17.81 -3.40 7.38
N ALA A 74 17.25 -3.34 6.17
CA ALA A 74 15.81 -3.42 5.97
C ALA A 74 15.23 -4.79 6.38
N GLU A 75 15.93 -5.89 6.06
CA GLU A 75 15.56 -7.25 6.49
C GLU A 75 15.58 -7.37 8.03
N ALA A 76 16.62 -6.83 8.69
CA ALA A 76 16.68 -6.79 10.15
C ALA A 76 15.51 -5.99 10.75
N CYS A 77 15.19 -4.84 10.19
CA CYS A 77 14.03 -4.05 10.61
C CYS A 77 12.71 -4.83 10.40
N TRP A 78 12.51 -5.46 9.23
CA TRP A 78 11.29 -6.21 8.96
C TRP A 78 11.07 -7.36 9.97
N SER A 79 12.16 -8.00 10.39
CA SER A 79 12.12 -9.12 11.35
C SER A 79 11.67 -8.73 12.76
N GLU A 80 11.74 -7.44 13.14
CA GLU A 80 11.31 -6.96 14.47
C GLU A 80 9.80 -6.92 14.68
N ARG A 81 9.02 -7.06 13.62
CA ARG A 81 7.55 -7.15 13.67
C ARG A 81 6.89 -6.01 14.46
N SER A 82 7.44 -4.82 14.43
CA SER A 82 6.82 -3.62 14.95
C SER A 82 6.46 -2.68 13.79
N ARG A 83 5.39 -1.92 13.95
CA ARG A 83 4.93 -0.96 12.96
C ARG A 83 6.04 -0.04 12.45
N GLU A 84 6.79 0.53 13.38
CA GLU A 84 7.82 1.51 13.05
C GLU A 84 8.99 0.88 12.30
N HIS A 85 9.40 -0.34 12.68
CA HIS A 85 10.45 -1.07 12.00
C HIS A 85 10.02 -1.51 10.60
N GLU A 86 8.82 -2.04 10.43
CA GLU A 86 8.26 -2.40 9.11
C GLU A 86 8.24 -1.19 8.17
N LEU A 87 7.78 -0.04 8.64
CA LEU A 87 7.76 1.19 7.83
C LEU A 87 9.17 1.67 7.47
N VAL A 88 10.14 1.60 8.40
CA VAL A 88 11.54 1.94 8.11
C VAL A 88 12.11 0.99 7.06
N ALA A 89 11.89 -0.33 7.20
CA ALA A 89 12.31 -1.33 6.21
C ALA A 89 11.81 -0.96 4.81
N LEU A 90 10.52 -0.67 4.66
CA LEU A 90 9.90 -0.33 3.38
C LEU A 90 10.42 1.02 2.84
N PHE A 91 10.67 2.02 3.69
CA PHE A 91 11.24 3.29 3.23
C PHE A 91 12.71 3.15 2.79
N LEU A 92 13.48 2.27 3.42
CA LEU A 92 14.85 1.94 3.01
C LEU A 92 14.84 1.23 1.65
N LEU A 93 14.02 0.19 1.48
CA LEU A 93 13.88 -0.56 0.22
C LEU A 93 13.40 0.34 -0.93
N ALA A 94 12.46 1.25 -0.67
CA ALA A 94 12.01 2.23 -1.67
C ALA A 94 13.10 3.24 -2.07
N SER A 95 14.18 3.36 -1.30
CA SER A 95 15.24 4.35 -1.52
C SER A 95 16.46 3.81 -2.27
N ILE A 96 16.55 2.51 -2.47
CA ILE A 96 17.65 1.84 -3.18
C ILE A 96 17.21 1.38 -4.57
N THR A 97 18.18 1.12 -5.43
CA THR A 97 17.90 0.59 -6.77
C THR A 97 17.72 -0.93 -6.68
N LEU A 98 16.53 -1.38 -6.98
CA LEU A 98 16.16 -2.79 -7.11
C LEU A 98 15.57 -3.00 -8.51
N SER A 99 15.80 -4.16 -9.11
CA SER A 99 15.08 -4.57 -10.31
C SER A 99 13.59 -4.83 -10.00
N PRO A 100 12.72 -4.83 -11.00
CA PRO A 100 11.30 -5.16 -10.78
C PRO A 100 11.12 -6.54 -10.14
N SER A 101 11.91 -7.54 -10.54
CA SER A 101 11.86 -8.88 -9.96
C SER A 101 12.29 -8.90 -8.50
N GLU A 102 13.38 -8.20 -8.12
CA GLU A 102 13.80 -8.11 -6.72
C GLU A 102 12.74 -7.43 -5.85
N ARG A 103 12.12 -6.34 -6.34
CA ARG A 103 11.00 -5.70 -5.62
C ARG A 103 9.84 -6.65 -5.42
N TRP A 104 9.47 -7.38 -6.48
CA TRP A 104 8.37 -8.33 -6.42
C TRP A 104 8.64 -9.46 -5.42
N GLU A 105 9.79 -10.12 -5.52
CA GLU A 105 10.21 -11.21 -4.64
C GLU A 105 10.24 -10.79 -3.16
N ILE A 106 10.78 -9.59 -2.86
CA ILE A 106 10.79 -9.07 -1.49
C ILE A 106 9.36 -8.80 -1.03
N GLY A 107 8.53 -8.14 -1.86
CA GLY A 107 7.16 -7.82 -1.52
C GLY A 107 6.31 -9.06 -1.26
N GLU A 108 6.39 -10.05 -2.15
CA GLU A 108 5.67 -11.32 -2.02
C GLU A 108 6.11 -12.10 -0.77
N ARG A 109 7.41 -12.10 -0.46
CA ARG A 109 7.96 -12.74 0.74
C ARG A 109 7.53 -12.05 2.04
N TYR A 110 7.34 -10.73 2.02
CA TYR A 110 6.91 -9.97 3.20
C TYR A 110 5.40 -10.01 3.43
N LEU A 111 4.62 -10.20 2.38
CA LEU A 111 3.16 -10.11 2.43
C LEU A 111 2.48 -11.07 3.43
N PRO A 112 2.93 -12.34 3.60
CA PRO A 112 2.38 -13.25 4.61
C PRO A 112 2.51 -12.74 6.06
N ASP A 113 3.49 -11.89 6.31
CA ASP A 113 3.81 -11.35 7.63
C ASP A 113 3.04 -10.08 7.97
N VAL A 114 2.35 -9.50 7.00
CA VAL A 114 1.58 -8.26 7.16
C VAL A 114 0.42 -8.48 8.12
N GLY A 115 0.39 -7.70 9.20
CA GLY A 115 -0.67 -7.75 10.21
C GLY A 115 -1.62 -6.55 10.21
N ASN A 116 -1.35 -5.53 9.41
CA ASN A 116 -2.14 -4.30 9.42
C ASN A 116 -2.18 -3.60 8.05
N TRP A 117 -3.17 -2.71 7.88
CA TRP A 117 -3.41 -2.02 6.61
C TRP A 117 -2.27 -1.06 6.22
N GLU A 118 -1.60 -0.43 7.21
CA GLU A 118 -0.56 0.56 6.92
C GLU A 118 0.70 -0.11 6.34
N SER A 119 1.13 -1.23 6.93
CA SER A 119 2.25 -2.04 6.40
C SER A 119 1.91 -2.63 5.04
N CYS A 120 0.68 -3.14 4.82
CA CYS A 120 0.21 -3.62 3.52
C CYS A 120 0.31 -2.52 2.46
N ASP A 121 -0.25 -1.35 2.72
CA ASP A 121 -0.28 -0.25 1.77
C ASP A 121 1.12 0.29 1.47
N GLN A 122 1.97 0.43 2.49
CA GLN A 122 3.36 0.86 2.27
C GLN A 122 4.17 -0.18 1.50
N LEU A 123 3.96 -1.48 1.73
CA LEU A 123 4.57 -2.57 0.97
C LEU A 123 4.16 -2.47 -0.52
N CYS A 124 2.87 -2.30 -0.79
CA CYS A 124 2.39 -2.11 -2.16
C CYS A 124 3.01 -0.86 -2.81
N MET A 125 3.09 0.27 -2.08
CA MET A 125 3.66 1.51 -2.62
C MET A 125 5.18 1.46 -2.79
N ALA A 126 5.90 0.75 -1.94
CA ALA A 126 7.35 0.68 -1.94
C ALA A 126 7.92 -0.38 -2.90
N LEU A 127 7.18 -1.48 -3.10
CA LEU A 127 7.67 -2.67 -3.79
C LEU A 127 6.73 -3.12 -4.93
N LEU A 128 5.60 -3.74 -4.61
CA LEU A 128 4.74 -4.40 -5.60
C LEU A 128 4.24 -3.45 -6.70
N GLY A 129 3.77 -2.28 -6.33
CA GLY A 129 3.26 -1.30 -7.28
C GLY A 129 4.34 -0.69 -8.16
N GLN A 130 5.58 -0.56 -7.66
CA GLN A 130 6.71 -0.14 -8.47
C GLN A 130 7.10 -1.21 -9.47
N ALA A 131 7.18 -2.48 -9.03
CA ALA A 131 7.45 -3.60 -9.92
C ALA A 131 6.39 -3.73 -11.02
N LEU A 132 5.10 -3.62 -10.66
CA LEU A 132 3.98 -3.62 -11.60
C LEU A 132 4.08 -2.49 -12.63
N ALA A 133 4.47 -1.29 -12.19
CA ALA A 133 4.59 -0.14 -13.08
C ALA A 133 5.73 -0.27 -14.09
N GLU A 134 6.81 -0.97 -13.75
CA GLU A 134 7.93 -1.26 -14.64
C GLU A 134 7.68 -2.51 -15.51
N GLU A 135 7.00 -3.53 -14.96
CA GLU A 135 6.66 -4.77 -15.67
C GLU A 135 5.16 -5.12 -15.49
N PRO A 136 4.29 -4.68 -16.40
CA PRO A 136 2.84 -4.90 -16.32
C PRO A 136 2.40 -6.37 -16.20
N ARG A 137 3.26 -7.34 -16.55
CA ARG A 137 2.97 -8.78 -16.40
C ARG A 137 2.63 -9.20 -14.96
N TYR A 138 3.09 -8.46 -13.96
CA TYR A 138 2.74 -8.74 -12.56
C TYR A 138 1.25 -8.54 -12.25
N MET A 139 0.48 -7.95 -13.16
CA MET A 139 -0.97 -7.88 -13.03
C MET A 139 -1.61 -9.28 -12.97
N GLU A 140 -1.09 -10.26 -13.72
CA GLU A 140 -1.57 -11.65 -13.71
C GLU A 140 -1.43 -12.29 -12.31
N VAL A 141 -0.34 -11.98 -11.62
CA VAL A 141 -0.13 -12.49 -10.26
C VAL A 141 -1.10 -11.83 -9.28
N LEU A 142 -1.32 -10.50 -9.41
CA LEU A 142 -2.30 -9.80 -8.58
C LEU A 142 -3.70 -10.33 -8.77
N GLU A 143 -4.10 -10.63 -10.00
CA GLU A 143 -5.39 -11.25 -10.32
C GLU A 143 -5.54 -12.64 -9.67
N SER A 144 -4.47 -13.42 -9.56
CA SER A 144 -4.51 -14.71 -8.86
C SER A 144 -4.70 -14.59 -7.34
N TRP A 145 -4.46 -13.41 -6.77
CA TRP A 145 -4.60 -13.18 -5.33
C TRP A 145 -6.01 -12.79 -4.88
N ILE A 146 -6.95 -12.53 -5.79
CA ILE A 146 -8.31 -12.08 -5.41
C ILE A 146 -9.10 -13.12 -4.61
N ASP A 147 -8.78 -14.40 -4.77
CA ASP A 147 -9.42 -15.51 -4.04
C ASP A 147 -8.52 -16.06 -2.91
N HIS A 148 -7.41 -15.38 -2.60
CA HIS A 148 -6.48 -15.85 -1.58
C HIS A 148 -7.12 -15.82 -0.19
N GLU A 149 -6.94 -16.89 0.62
CA GLU A 149 -7.51 -17.02 1.97
C GLU A 149 -7.06 -15.90 2.91
N ASN A 150 -5.78 -15.51 2.87
CA ASN A 150 -5.27 -14.36 3.59
C ASN A 150 -5.72 -13.07 2.90
N PHE A 151 -6.59 -12.31 3.56
CA PHE A 151 -7.15 -11.09 2.98
C PHE A 151 -6.11 -9.98 2.73
N TRP A 152 -4.90 -10.03 3.30
CA TRP A 152 -3.84 -9.07 2.95
C TRP A 152 -3.33 -9.25 1.52
N PHE A 153 -3.35 -10.48 0.97
CA PHE A 153 -3.10 -10.71 -0.45
C PHE A 153 -4.21 -10.11 -1.30
N ARG A 154 -5.48 -10.34 -0.95
CA ARG A 154 -6.62 -9.71 -1.65
C ARG A 154 -6.55 -8.18 -1.60
N ARG A 155 -6.14 -7.62 -0.43
CA ARG A 155 -5.90 -6.18 -0.33
C ARG A 155 -4.75 -5.71 -1.20
N ALA A 156 -3.63 -6.42 -1.22
CA ALA A 156 -2.46 -6.07 -2.03
C ALA A 156 -2.78 -6.10 -3.53
N ALA A 157 -3.61 -7.05 -3.99
CA ALA A 157 -4.11 -7.10 -5.36
C ALA A 157 -4.80 -5.78 -5.80
N LEU A 158 -5.56 -5.17 -4.90
CA LEU A 158 -6.24 -3.90 -5.15
C LEU A 158 -5.33 -2.68 -4.95
N VAL A 159 -4.43 -2.70 -3.98
CA VAL A 159 -3.64 -1.52 -3.60
C VAL A 159 -2.38 -1.36 -4.44
N ALA A 160 -1.74 -2.44 -4.92
CA ALA A 160 -0.56 -2.32 -5.78
C ALA A 160 -0.84 -1.50 -7.05
N PRO A 161 -1.96 -1.68 -7.78
CA PRO A 161 -2.31 -0.86 -8.95
C PRO A 161 -2.55 0.63 -8.66
N VAL A 162 -2.75 1.03 -7.41
CA VAL A 162 -2.83 2.45 -7.04
C VAL A 162 -1.54 3.22 -7.41
N TYR A 163 -0.40 2.53 -7.39
CA TYR A 163 0.89 3.12 -7.78
C TYR A 163 0.95 3.52 -9.27
N LEU A 164 0.18 2.87 -10.15
CA LEU A 164 0.18 3.12 -11.61
C LEU A 164 -0.07 4.60 -11.96
N ARG A 165 -0.73 5.36 -11.10
CA ARG A 165 -0.90 6.82 -11.28
C ARG A 165 0.43 7.57 -11.39
N ARG A 166 1.52 7.01 -10.90
CA ARG A 166 2.86 7.60 -10.89
C ARG A 166 3.70 7.21 -12.11
N ALA A 167 3.20 6.29 -12.92
CA ALA A 167 3.87 5.79 -14.12
C ALA A 167 3.22 6.37 -15.39
N LYS A 168 3.95 6.27 -16.49
CA LYS A 168 3.45 6.65 -17.82
C LYS A 168 3.40 5.41 -18.68
N PHE A 169 2.27 5.21 -19.36
CA PHE A 169 2.03 4.09 -20.25
C PHE A 169 1.55 4.58 -21.62
N SER A 170 1.62 3.74 -22.64
CA SER A 170 0.84 3.98 -23.85
C SER A 170 -0.66 3.92 -23.53
N PRO A 171 -1.54 4.55 -24.33
CA PRO A 171 -2.98 4.51 -24.09
C PRO A 171 -3.53 3.09 -23.98
N GLU A 172 -3.04 2.17 -24.82
CA GLU A 172 -3.49 0.78 -24.86
C GLU A 172 -3.13 0.05 -23.56
N VAL A 173 -1.88 0.20 -23.08
CA VAL A 173 -1.43 -0.41 -21.83
C VAL A 173 -2.15 0.19 -20.63
N ALA A 174 -2.36 1.51 -20.63
CA ALA A 174 -3.09 2.18 -19.56
C ALA A 174 -4.54 1.68 -19.48
N MET A 175 -5.21 1.53 -20.61
CA MET A 175 -6.57 1.01 -20.71
C MET A 175 -6.65 -0.43 -20.17
N ASP A 176 -5.77 -1.32 -20.66
CA ASP A 176 -5.71 -2.72 -20.18
C ASP A 176 -5.54 -2.79 -18.65
N LEU A 177 -4.54 -2.07 -18.12
CA LEU A 177 -4.28 -2.05 -16.68
C LEU A 177 -5.45 -1.49 -15.85
N ASN A 178 -6.15 -0.46 -16.36
CA ASN A 178 -7.32 0.10 -15.69
C ASN A 178 -8.50 -0.88 -15.70
N GLN A 179 -8.78 -1.52 -16.84
CA GLN A 179 -9.86 -2.51 -16.97
C GLN A 179 -9.62 -3.72 -16.05
N ARG A 180 -8.41 -4.27 -16.04
CA ARG A 180 -8.04 -5.38 -15.17
C ARG A 180 -8.13 -4.99 -13.69
N THR A 181 -7.70 -3.79 -13.34
CA THR A 181 -7.86 -3.24 -11.97
C THR A 181 -9.32 -3.18 -11.56
N LEU A 182 -10.21 -2.71 -12.43
CA LEU A 182 -11.66 -2.67 -12.17
C LEU A 182 -12.26 -4.07 -12.10
N GLY A 183 -11.80 -5.03 -12.90
CA GLY A 183 -12.22 -6.44 -12.83
C GLY A 183 -11.91 -7.07 -11.47
N MET A 184 -10.73 -6.81 -10.90
CA MET A 184 -10.40 -7.23 -9.54
C MET A 184 -11.29 -6.55 -8.48
N ALA A 185 -11.56 -5.24 -8.66
CA ALA A 185 -12.45 -4.50 -7.76
C ALA A 185 -13.89 -5.04 -7.80
N GLU A 186 -14.39 -5.45 -8.97
CA GLU A 186 -15.70 -6.09 -9.15
C GLU A 186 -15.77 -7.43 -8.41
N SER A 187 -14.78 -8.30 -8.59
CA SER A 187 -14.72 -9.61 -7.92
C SER A 187 -14.73 -9.47 -6.39
N LEU A 188 -14.14 -8.40 -5.85
CA LEU A 188 -14.02 -8.15 -4.42
C LEU A 188 -15.07 -7.17 -3.86
N LEU A 189 -16.05 -6.74 -4.67
CA LEU A 189 -17.03 -5.73 -4.28
C LEU A 189 -17.93 -6.18 -3.12
N ASN A 190 -18.18 -7.48 -2.99
CA ASN A 190 -18.99 -8.09 -1.95
C ASN A 190 -18.17 -8.76 -0.84
N ASP A 191 -16.86 -8.53 -0.77
CA ASP A 191 -16.01 -9.11 0.28
C ASP A 191 -16.45 -8.61 1.68
N ASP A 192 -16.56 -9.54 2.63
CA ASP A 192 -17.00 -9.25 3.99
C ASP A 192 -15.93 -8.50 4.82
N GLU A 193 -14.65 -8.54 4.39
CA GLU A 193 -13.57 -7.90 5.12
C GLU A 193 -13.58 -6.37 4.90
N LYS A 194 -13.69 -5.62 6.00
CA LYS A 194 -13.71 -4.15 5.95
C LYS A 194 -12.50 -3.52 5.27
N TYR A 195 -11.34 -4.16 5.35
CA TYR A 195 -10.11 -3.67 4.73
C TYR A 195 -10.12 -3.86 3.22
N ILE A 196 -10.82 -4.89 2.71
CA ILE A 196 -11.03 -5.08 1.28
C ILE A 196 -12.00 -4.03 0.73
N ARG A 197 -13.12 -3.79 1.39
CA ARG A 197 -14.08 -2.73 0.98
C ARG A 197 -13.42 -1.35 0.87
N LYS A 198 -12.54 -1.01 1.82
CA LYS A 198 -11.75 0.23 1.76
C LYS A 198 -10.73 0.24 0.62
N ALA A 199 -10.17 -0.91 0.29
CA ALA A 199 -9.26 -1.03 -0.84
C ALA A 199 -10.02 -0.88 -2.17
N VAL A 200 -11.17 -1.52 -2.35
CA VAL A 200 -12.06 -1.35 -3.51
C VAL A 200 -12.38 0.13 -3.72
N ASP A 201 -12.91 0.80 -2.69
CA ASP A 201 -13.19 2.25 -2.73
C ASP A 201 -11.97 3.06 -3.20
N TRP A 202 -10.83 2.84 -2.59
CA TRP A 202 -9.63 3.59 -2.94
C TRP A 202 -9.17 3.32 -4.37
N THR A 203 -9.12 2.06 -4.76
CA THR A 203 -8.68 1.61 -6.08
C THR A 203 -9.56 2.18 -7.19
N VAL A 204 -10.87 2.10 -7.06
CA VAL A 204 -11.81 2.68 -8.05
C VAL A 204 -11.62 4.19 -8.17
N ARG A 205 -11.48 4.90 -7.04
CA ARG A 205 -11.17 6.34 -7.06
C ARG A 205 -9.85 6.68 -7.75
N GLU A 206 -8.86 5.82 -7.67
CA GLU A 206 -7.59 6.03 -8.38
C GLU A 206 -7.71 5.72 -9.88
N VAL A 207 -8.57 4.77 -10.28
CA VAL A 207 -8.90 4.57 -11.70
C VAL A 207 -9.64 5.78 -12.25
N ILE A 208 -10.69 6.29 -11.58
CA ILE A 208 -11.42 7.50 -12.00
C ILE A 208 -10.46 8.69 -12.24
N LYS A 209 -9.41 8.83 -11.44
CA LYS A 209 -8.41 9.91 -11.62
C LYS A 209 -7.50 9.71 -12.83
N ARG A 210 -7.31 8.47 -13.27
CA ARG A 210 -6.48 8.13 -14.44
C ARG A 210 -7.31 8.13 -15.71
N ASP A 211 -8.54 7.65 -15.61
CA ASP A 211 -9.48 7.47 -16.70
C ASP A 211 -10.91 7.67 -16.14
N TYR A 212 -11.39 8.88 -16.30
CA TYR A 212 -12.65 9.31 -15.70
C TYR A 212 -13.83 8.56 -16.29
N ASP A 213 -13.90 8.50 -17.62
CA ASP A 213 -15.03 7.91 -18.35
C ASP A 213 -15.13 6.41 -18.06
N LEU A 214 -14.04 5.68 -18.15
CA LEU A 214 -13.98 4.27 -17.82
C LEU A 214 -14.45 4.00 -16.37
N GLY A 215 -13.97 4.81 -15.42
CA GLY A 215 -14.35 4.65 -14.02
C GLY A 215 -15.81 4.98 -13.74
N PHE A 216 -16.38 5.95 -14.43
CA PHE A 216 -17.80 6.31 -14.31
C PHE A 216 -18.69 5.25 -14.96
N GLU A 217 -18.38 4.81 -16.18
CA GLU A 217 -19.10 3.71 -16.86
C GLU A 217 -19.12 2.44 -16.01
N TRP A 218 -17.99 2.09 -15.41
CA TRP A 218 -17.93 0.93 -14.50
C TRP A 218 -18.83 1.11 -13.28
N LEU A 219 -18.85 2.28 -12.65
CA LEU A 219 -19.74 2.54 -11.53
C LEU A 219 -21.21 2.40 -11.92
N GLN A 220 -21.62 2.96 -13.09
CA GLN A 220 -22.98 2.84 -13.59
C GLN A 220 -23.36 1.37 -13.83
N ALA A 221 -22.48 0.60 -14.47
CA ALA A 221 -22.70 -0.83 -14.72
C ALA A 221 -22.90 -1.59 -13.40
N GLN A 222 -22.01 -1.38 -12.41
CA GLN A 222 -22.16 -2.04 -11.10
C GLN A 222 -23.43 -1.60 -10.35
N GLY A 223 -23.84 -0.34 -10.49
CA GLY A 223 -25.09 0.17 -9.90
C GLY A 223 -26.33 -0.50 -10.49
N GLN A 224 -26.35 -0.69 -11.81
CA GLN A 224 -27.48 -1.30 -12.55
C GLN A 224 -27.66 -2.80 -12.26
N LEU A 225 -26.61 -3.50 -11.81
CA LEU A 225 -26.69 -4.92 -11.43
C LEU A 225 -27.45 -5.18 -10.12
N GLY A 226 -27.97 -4.15 -9.47
CA GLY A 226 -28.70 -4.30 -8.20
C GLY A 226 -27.76 -4.76 -7.06
N PRO A 227 -26.70 -4.02 -6.77
CA PRO A 227 -25.67 -4.44 -5.83
C PRO A 227 -26.20 -4.68 -4.42
N SER A 228 -25.53 -5.57 -3.68
CA SER A 228 -25.81 -5.82 -2.27
C SER A 228 -25.68 -4.55 -1.42
N ARG A 229 -26.20 -4.56 -0.20
CA ARG A 229 -26.05 -3.44 0.74
C ARG A 229 -24.58 -3.07 1.00
N ILE A 230 -23.70 -4.07 1.05
CA ILE A 230 -22.26 -3.89 1.24
C ILE A 230 -21.67 -3.18 0.01
N ALA A 231 -21.93 -3.72 -1.18
CA ALA A 231 -21.47 -3.14 -2.43
C ALA A 231 -21.98 -1.71 -2.64
N LYS A 232 -23.29 -1.44 -2.41
CA LYS A 232 -23.86 -0.09 -2.48
C LYS A 232 -23.08 0.92 -1.63
N SER A 233 -22.74 0.54 -0.39
CA SER A 233 -21.97 1.41 0.50
C SER A 233 -20.57 1.73 -0.06
N THR A 234 -19.90 0.74 -0.62
CA THR A 234 -18.56 0.90 -1.21
C THR A 234 -18.60 1.75 -2.48
N LEU A 235 -19.57 1.50 -3.37
CA LEU A 235 -19.79 2.26 -4.60
C LEU A 235 -20.10 3.74 -4.32
N ARG A 236 -20.94 4.03 -3.29
CA ARG A 236 -21.20 5.40 -2.85
C ARG A 236 -19.92 6.14 -2.38
N LEU A 237 -18.98 5.44 -1.75
CA LEU A 237 -17.71 6.04 -1.36
C LEU A 237 -16.82 6.29 -2.58
N ALA A 238 -16.75 5.34 -3.50
CA ALA A 238 -15.96 5.43 -4.72
C ALA A 238 -16.43 6.58 -5.63
N SER A 239 -17.74 6.79 -5.73
CA SER A 239 -18.36 7.85 -6.56
C SER A 239 -18.01 9.27 -6.12
N LYS A 240 -17.49 9.48 -4.90
CA LYS A 240 -17.09 10.81 -4.39
C LYS A 240 -15.97 11.50 -5.20
N LYS A 241 -15.41 10.84 -6.19
CA LYS A 241 -14.43 11.42 -7.13
C LYS A 241 -15.04 11.84 -8.47
N LEU A 242 -16.30 11.55 -8.68
CA LEU A 242 -17.06 12.06 -9.81
C LEU A 242 -17.37 13.55 -9.67
N SER A 243 -17.78 14.18 -10.76
CA SER A 243 -18.39 15.50 -10.74
C SER A 243 -19.68 15.50 -9.90
N GLU A 244 -20.15 16.65 -9.45
CA GLU A 244 -21.41 16.74 -8.70
C GLU A 244 -22.62 16.24 -9.53
N GLU A 245 -22.60 16.44 -10.84
CA GLU A 245 -23.63 16.03 -11.78
C GLU A 245 -23.64 14.49 -11.89
N ASP A 246 -22.50 13.88 -12.23
CA ASP A 246 -22.36 12.43 -12.39
C ASP A 246 -22.57 11.69 -11.07
N GLN A 247 -22.18 12.32 -9.94
CA GLN A 247 -22.45 11.73 -8.62
C GLN A 247 -23.96 11.67 -8.34
N ARG A 248 -24.74 12.71 -8.72
CA ARG A 248 -26.19 12.71 -8.59
C ARG A 248 -26.84 11.67 -9.49
N GLU A 249 -26.38 11.57 -10.74
CA GLU A 249 -26.84 10.56 -11.68
C GLU A 249 -26.60 9.15 -11.13
N PHE A 250 -25.37 8.90 -10.66
CA PHE A 250 -25.03 7.59 -10.09
C PHE A 250 -25.82 7.26 -8.82
N GLN A 251 -26.09 8.24 -7.94
CA GLN A 251 -26.95 8.00 -6.76
C GLN A 251 -28.36 7.57 -7.15
N ALA A 252 -28.93 8.17 -8.20
CA ALA A 252 -30.24 7.78 -8.71
C ALA A 252 -30.29 6.33 -9.24
N ILE A 253 -29.17 5.82 -9.75
CA ILE A 253 -29.05 4.39 -10.15
C ILE A 253 -29.01 3.47 -8.92
N LEU A 254 -28.42 3.90 -7.82
CA LEU A 254 -28.27 3.09 -6.61
C LEU A 254 -29.51 3.02 -5.71
N ASP A 255 -30.41 3.99 -5.80
CA ASP A 255 -31.62 4.07 -4.95
C ASP A 255 -32.68 3.14 -5.46
#